data_01a46cd8c1c91d46d9308ce71282a4ac
#
_entry.id   01a46cd8c1c91d46d9308ce71282a4ac
#
_cell.length_a   1.000
_cell.length_b   1.000
_cell.length_c   1.000
_cell.angle_alpha   90.00
_cell.angle_beta   90.00
_cell.angle_gamma   90.00
#
_symmetry.space_group_name_H-M   'P 1'
#
loop_
_entity.id
_entity.type
_entity.pdbx_description
1 polymer ?
#
loop_
_entity_poly.entity_id
_entity_poly.type
_entity_poly.pdbx_seq_one_letter_code
_entity_poly.pdbx_strand_id
1 'polypeptide(L)'
;MLFRSLLDVKRAVQLGADEIDMVIDRGAFLSGNYQKVFDEIVKVKDICGERVHLKVILETGELKTYDHVRFASDLAMEAGADFIKTSTGKVTPAATMPVTLVMLQAIADYYDRTGRMVGMKPAGGIRTAKQAIHYLCMVNETLGTEWLTPDWFRFGASVLLNDLLRQIFKQVTGRYFYDK
;
A
#
# COMPACT_ATOMS: atom_id res chain seq x y z
N MET A 1 -1.43 -17.00 16.88
CA MET A 1 -1.06 -16.67 15.48
C MET A 1 0.11 -15.67 15.42
N LEU A 2 0.08 -14.59 16.16
CA LEU A 2 1.11 -13.52 16.17
C LEU A 2 2.55 -14.04 16.38
N PHE A 3 2.78 -14.93 17.35
CA PHE A 3 4.14 -15.39 17.69
C PHE A 3 4.86 -16.05 16.51
N ARG A 4 4.16 -16.89 15.73
CA ARG A 4 4.74 -17.53 14.54
C ARG A 4 5.06 -16.49 13.45
N SER A 5 4.15 -15.53 13.24
CA SER A 5 4.37 -14.44 12.28
C SER A 5 5.58 -13.58 12.63
N LEU A 6 5.82 -13.29 13.93
CA LEU A 6 7.00 -12.51 14.36
C LEU A 6 8.31 -13.29 14.13
N LEU A 7 8.32 -14.61 14.31
CA LEU A 7 9.47 -15.45 13.98
C LEU A 7 9.77 -15.45 12.47
N ASP A 8 8.72 -15.53 11.65
CA ASP A 8 8.85 -15.48 10.19
C ASP A 8 9.39 -14.12 9.72
N VAL A 9 8.91 -13.01 10.29
CA VAL A 9 9.43 -11.65 10.02
C VAL A 9 10.91 -11.57 10.41
N LYS A 10 11.27 -12.00 11.61
CA LYS A 10 12.67 -11.99 12.09
C LYS A 10 13.57 -12.79 11.14
N ARG A 11 13.11 -13.95 10.69
CA ARG A 11 13.86 -14.78 9.74
C ARG A 11 14.01 -14.09 8.38
N ALA A 12 12.96 -13.47 7.86
CA ALA A 12 13.02 -12.74 6.58
C ALA A 12 14.02 -11.58 6.64
N VAL A 13 13.99 -10.79 7.73
CA VAL A 13 14.94 -9.70 7.97
C VAL A 13 16.38 -10.21 8.07
N GLN A 14 16.61 -11.34 8.76
CA GLN A 14 17.94 -11.96 8.87
C GLN A 14 18.45 -12.50 7.53
N LEU A 15 17.54 -12.95 6.64
CA LEU A 15 17.87 -13.41 5.29
C LEU A 15 18.07 -12.26 4.29
N GLY A 16 17.97 -11.00 4.72
CA GLY A 16 18.26 -9.83 3.91
C GLY A 16 17.07 -9.22 3.20
N ALA A 17 15.84 -9.44 3.68
CA ALA A 17 14.69 -8.72 3.16
C ALA A 17 14.86 -7.20 3.35
N ASP A 18 14.55 -6.43 2.30
CA ASP A 18 14.54 -4.96 2.35
C ASP A 18 13.17 -4.43 2.78
N GLU A 19 12.12 -5.22 2.59
CA GLU A 19 10.75 -4.83 2.88
C GLU A 19 9.93 -6.01 3.41
N ILE A 20 9.05 -5.73 4.35
CA ILE A 20 8.08 -6.68 4.90
C ILE A 20 6.66 -6.17 4.61
N ASP A 21 5.83 -7.01 3.97
CA ASP A 21 4.41 -6.76 3.80
C ASP A 21 3.62 -7.56 4.87
N MET A 22 2.85 -6.87 5.72
CA MET A 22 1.93 -7.52 6.66
C MET A 22 0.48 -7.12 6.41
N VAL A 23 -0.46 -8.00 6.72
CA VAL A 23 -1.90 -7.69 6.71
C VAL A 23 -2.34 -7.48 8.15
N ILE A 24 -3.13 -6.43 8.40
CA ILE A 24 -3.71 -6.19 9.73
C ILE A 24 -4.63 -7.35 10.16
N ASP A 25 -4.79 -7.55 11.46
CA ASP A 25 -5.85 -8.44 11.99
C ASP A 25 -7.21 -7.77 11.77
N ARG A 26 -7.83 -8.07 10.62
CA ARG A 26 -9.13 -7.50 10.21
C ARG A 26 -10.25 -7.87 11.17
N GLY A 27 -10.19 -9.07 11.73
CA GLY A 27 -11.16 -9.51 12.74
C GLY A 27 -11.09 -8.67 14.00
N ALA A 28 -9.88 -8.44 14.51
CA ALA A 28 -9.67 -7.56 15.66
C ALA A 28 -10.11 -6.12 15.34
N PHE A 29 -9.74 -5.58 14.17
CA PHE A 29 -10.13 -4.25 13.76
C PHE A 29 -11.65 -4.08 13.70
N LEU A 30 -12.35 -4.97 12.99
CA LEU A 30 -13.81 -4.91 12.81
C LEU A 30 -14.60 -5.17 14.11
N SER A 31 -13.98 -5.82 15.10
CA SER A 31 -14.57 -6.00 16.45
C SER A 31 -14.24 -4.85 17.42
N GLY A 32 -13.54 -3.80 16.95
CA GLY A 32 -13.17 -2.64 17.79
C GLY A 32 -11.93 -2.86 18.65
N ASN A 33 -11.22 -3.97 18.51
CA ASN A 33 -9.97 -4.22 19.25
C ASN A 33 -8.75 -3.57 18.54
N TYR A 34 -8.80 -2.26 18.44
CA TYR A 34 -7.80 -1.45 17.73
C TYR A 34 -6.42 -1.48 18.39
N GLN A 35 -6.37 -1.58 19.73
CA GLN A 35 -5.11 -1.67 20.46
C GLN A 35 -4.31 -2.92 20.05
N LYS A 36 -5.01 -4.05 19.89
CA LYS A 36 -4.35 -5.27 19.40
C LYS A 36 -3.73 -5.08 18.02
N VAL A 37 -4.46 -4.44 17.08
CA VAL A 37 -3.96 -4.17 15.73
C VAL A 37 -2.74 -3.27 15.78
N PHE A 38 -2.80 -2.20 16.56
CA PHE A 38 -1.70 -1.27 16.78
C PHE A 38 -0.45 -2.00 17.31
N ASP A 39 -0.59 -2.75 18.41
CA ASP A 39 0.51 -3.47 19.06
C ASP A 39 1.15 -4.52 18.13
N GLU A 40 0.36 -5.15 17.25
CA GLU A 40 0.87 -6.09 16.26
C GLU A 40 1.76 -5.41 15.21
N ILE A 41 1.34 -4.24 14.73
CA ILE A 41 2.13 -3.45 13.75
C ILE A 41 3.42 -2.96 14.40
N VAL A 42 3.35 -2.39 15.62
CA VAL A 42 4.53 -1.94 16.37
C VAL A 42 5.54 -3.06 16.54
N LYS A 43 5.10 -4.25 16.99
CA LYS A 43 6.01 -5.41 17.18
C LYS A 43 6.70 -5.85 15.88
N VAL A 44 5.99 -5.78 14.75
CA VAL A 44 6.59 -6.09 13.44
C VAL A 44 7.58 -4.99 13.04
N LYS A 45 7.23 -3.71 13.24
CA LYS A 45 8.12 -2.59 12.95
C LYS A 45 9.39 -2.62 13.80
N ASP A 46 9.30 -2.97 15.07
CA ASP A 46 10.47 -3.14 15.95
C ASP A 46 11.47 -4.18 15.41
N ILE A 47 10.97 -5.28 14.84
CA ILE A 47 11.82 -6.29 14.20
C ILE A 47 12.44 -5.79 12.90
N CYS A 48 11.70 -4.98 12.12
CA CYS A 48 12.19 -4.36 10.89
C CYS A 48 13.31 -3.35 11.18
N GLY A 49 13.21 -2.61 12.30
CA GLY A 49 14.13 -1.54 12.65
C GLY A 49 14.13 -0.42 11.60
N GLU A 50 15.28 0.29 11.52
CA GLU A 50 15.46 1.40 10.56
C GLU A 50 15.75 0.93 9.12
N ARG A 51 16.31 -0.29 8.96
CA ARG A 51 16.78 -0.78 7.67
C ARG A 51 15.68 -1.33 6.77
N VAL A 52 14.67 -1.95 7.36
CA VAL A 52 13.64 -2.69 6.61
C VAL A 52 12.33 -1.92 6.63
N HIS A 53 11.78 -1.64 5.45
CA HIS A 53 10.51 -0.94 5.35
C HIS A 53 9.33 -1.87 5.64
N LEU A 54 8.43 -1.42 6.49
CA LEU A 54 7.18 -2.11 6.79
C LEU A 54 6.03 -1.56 5.93
N LYS A 55 5.41 -2.42 5.12
CA LYS A 55 4.18 -2.11 4.41
C LYS A 55 2.99 -2.79 5.08
N VAL A 56 2.03 -1.98 5.52
CA VAL A 56 0.83 -2.46 6.18
C VAL A 56 -0.33 -2.53 5.19
N ILE A 57 -0.82 -3.75 4.94
CA ILE A 57 -1.97 -4.01 4.07
C ILE A 57 -3.24 -3.90 4.90
N LEU A 58 -4.12 -2.97 4.55
CA LEU A 58 -5.36 -2.72 5.27
C LEU A 58 -6.47 -3.70 4.87
N GLU A 59 -6.41 -4.29 3.67
CA GLU A 59 -7.44 -5.10 3.03
C GLU A 59 -8.78 -4.36 2.96
N THR A 60 -8.73 -3.20 2.34
CA THR A 60 -9.80 -2.19 2.34
C THR A 60 -11.16 -2.69 1.87
N GLY A 61 -11.20 -3.75 1.04
CA GLY A 61 -12.44 -4.39 0.63
C GLY A 61 -13.23 -5.03 1.79
N GLU A 62 -12.58 -5.38 2.89
CA GLU A 62 -13.23 -5.92 4.08
C GLU A 62 -13.59 -4.85 5.12
N LEU A 63 -13.00 -3.65 5.04
CA LEU A 63 -13.26 -2.57 6.00
C LEU A 63 -14.62 -1.88 5.81
N LYS A 64 -15.28 -2.09 4.68
CA LYS A 64 -16.67 -1.69 4.34
C LYS A 64 -16.94 -0.19 4.22
N THR A 65 -16.34 0.67 5.03
CA THR A 65 -16.60 2.13 5.03
C THR A 65 -15.33 2.93 4.83
N TYR A 66 -15.45 4.13 4.31
CA TYR A 66 -14.32 5.06 4.18
C TYR A 66 -13.77 5.50 5.54
N ASP A 67 -14.63 5.61 6.56
CA ASP A 67 -14.21 5.93 7.92
C ASP A 67 -13.30 4.85 8.50
N HIS A 68 -13.63 3.56 8.27
CA HIS A 68 -12.77 2.46 8.67
C HIS A 68 -11.45 2.45 7.89
N VAL A 69 -11.48 2.75 6.58
CA VAL A 69 -10.25 2.86 5.78
C VAL A 69 -9.39 4.01 6.29
N ARG A 70 -9.98 5.17 6.56
CA ARG A 70 -9.28 6.32 7.13
C ARG A 70 -8.66 5.96 8.48
N PHE A 71 -9.44 5.44 9.40
CA PHE A 71 -8.98 5.10 10.74
C PHE A 71 -7.89 4.01 10.73
N ALA A 72 -8.02 2.98 9.88
CA ALA A 72 -6.99 1.96 9.71
C ALA A 72 -5.68 2.53 9.13
N SER A 73 -5.77 3.53 8.23
CA SER A 73 -4.62 4.24 7.69
C SER A 73 -3.88 5.02 8.77
N ASP A 74 -4.63 5.83 9.54
CA ASP A 74 -4.07 6.62 10.64
C ASP A 74 -3.42 5.70 11.68
N LEU A 75 -4.10 4.63 12.09
CA LEU A 75 -3.59 3.66 13.06
C LEU A 75 -2.31 2.98 12.58
N ALA A 76 -2.23 2.58 11.29
CA ALA A 76 -1.05 1.94 10.74
C ALA A 76 0.15 2.89 10.70
N MET A 77 -0.05 4.15 10.33
CA MET A 77 1.01 5.17 10.29
C MET A 77 1.51 5.52 11.69
N GLU A 78 0.60 5.69 12.66
CA GLU A 78 0.96 5.92 14.07
C GLU A 78 1.73 4.75 14.68
N ALA A 79 1.43 3.51 14.26
CA ALA A 79 2.14 2.31 14.69
C ALA A 79 3.49 2.11 13.99
N GLY A 80 3.90 3.04 13.10
CA GLY A 80 5.22 3.08 12.48
C GLY A 80 5.32 2.50 11.08
N ALA A 81 4.21 2.24 10.38
CA ALA A 81 4.25 1.81 8.98
C ALA A 81 5.01 2.79 8.10
N ASP A 82 5.88 2.29 7.22
CA ASP A 82 6.58 3.08 6.21
C ASP A 82 5.75 3.19 4.92
N PHE A 83 4.86 2.24 4.67
CA PHE A 83 3.88 2.23 3.60
C PHE A 83 2.53 1.74 4.10
N ILE A 84 1.45 2.32 3.58
CA ILE A 84 0.11 1.72 3.65
C ILE A 84 -0.30 1.20 2.28
N LYS A 85 -0.97 0.05 2.24
CA LYS A 85 -1.34 -0.66 1.02
C LYS A 85 -2.81 -1.06 1.07
N THR A 86 -3.53 -0.90 -0.04
CA THR A 86 -4.97 -1.15 -0.07
C THR A 86 -5.32 -2.60 0.21
N SER A 87 -4.72 -3.55 -0.52
CA SER A 87 -5.17 -4.94 -0.48
C SER A 87 -4.08 -5.96 -0.83
N THR A 88 -4.35 -7.23 -0.51
CA THR A 88 -3.57 -8.38 -0.98
C THR A 88 -3.82 -8.69 -2.45
N GLY A 89 -4.91 -8.19 -3.02
CA GLY A 89 -5.42 -8.56 -4.35
C GLY A 89 -6.23 -9.86 -4.37
N LYS A 90 -6.52 -10.45 -3.20
CA LYS A 90 -7.32 -11.69 -3.06
C LYS A 90 -8.79 -11.41 -2.76
N VAL A 91 -9.11 -10.24 -2.22
CA VAL A 91 -10.45 -9.80 -1.85
C VAL A 91 -10.91 -8.71 -2.82
N THR A 92 -12.20 -8.74 -3.18
CA THR A 92 -12.83 -7.75 -4.06
C THR A 92 -13.89 -6.98 -3.26
N PRO A 93 -13.96 -5.65 -3.40
CA PRO A 93 -13.12 -4.78 -4.21
C PRO A 93 -11.70 -4.64 -3.63
N ALA A 94 -10.71 -4.49 -4.52
CA ALA A 94 -9.33 -4.23 -4.15
C ALA A 94 -9.03 -2.71 -4.18
N ALA A 95 -8.00 -2.23 -4.92
CA ALA A 95 -7.78 -0.81 -5.08
C ALA A 95 -8.91 -0.15 -5.89
N THR A 96 -9.49 0.91 -5.35
CA THR A 96 -10.41 1.81 -6.05
C THR A 96 -9.94 3.25 -5.89
N MET A 97 -10.30 4.13 -6.84
CA MET A 97 -9.94 5.54 -6.77
C MET A 97 -10.43 6.20 -5.46
N PRO A 98 -11.71 6.04 -5.03
CA PRO A 98 -12.17 6.67 -3.79
C PRO A 98 -11.44 6.17 -2.54
N VAL A 99 -11.21 4.86 -2.42
CA VAL A 99 -10.46 4.29 -1.29
C VAL A 99 -9.02 4.81 -1.26
N THR A 100 -8.37 4.87 -2.43
CA THR A 100 -7.00 5.39 -2.53
C THR A 100 -6.95 6.87 -2.15
N LEU A 101 -7.94 7.68 -2.56
CA LEU A 101 -8.01 9.08 -2.18
C LEU A 101 -8.10 9.25 -0.66
N VAL A 102 -8.95 8.48 0.03
CA VAL A 102 -9.05 8.51 1.50
C VAL A 102 -7.70 8.19 2.16
N MET A 103 -6.98 7.21 1.63
CA MET A 103 -5.66 6.83 2.15
C MET A 103 -4.60 7.92 1.87
N LEU A 104 -4.62 8.56 0.70
CA LEU A 104 -3.72 9.69 0.38
C LEU A 104 -4.00 10.90 1.26
N GLN A 105 -5.27 11.21 1.54
CA GLN A 105 -5.64 12.27 2.48
C GLN A 105 -5.15 11.98 3.90
N ALA A 106 -5.24 10.70 4.34
CA ALA A 106 -4.66 10.30 5.62
C ALA A 106 -3.13 10.52 5.67
N ILE A 107 -2.43 10.22 4.57
CA ILE A 107 -0.98 10.46 4.46
C ILE A 107 -0.69 11.96 4.50
N ALA A 108 -1.44 12.80 3.78
CA ALA A 108 -1.28 14.25 3.79
C ALA A 108 -1.40 14.82 5.20
N ASP A 109 -2.51 14.52 5.88
CA ASP A 109 -2.77 14.98 7.25
C ASP A 109 -1.70 14.47 8.25
N TYR A 110 -1.22 13.24 8.06
CA TYR A 110 -0.15 12.68 8.88
C TYR A 110 1.17 13.43 8.64
N TYR A 111 1.52 13.69 7.38
CA TYR A 111 2.73 14.45 7.02
C TYR A 111 2.67 15.89 7.54
N ASP A 112 1.55 16.57 7.36
CA ASP A 112 1.37 17.96 7.86
C ASP A 112 1.55 18.06 9.37
N ARG A 113 1.13 17.02 10.12
CA ARG A 113 1.24 16.99 11.57
C ARG A 113 2.61 16.55 12.08
N THR A 114 3.29 15.64 11.40
CA THR A 114 4.50 14.96 11.92
C THR A 114 5.78 15.28 11.15
N GLY A 115 5.69 15.76 9.92
CA GLY A 115 6.80 15.89 8.97
C GLY A 115 7.33 14.56 8.44
N ARG A 116 6.71 13.42 8.81
CA ARG A 116 7.15 12.08 8.38
C ARG A 116 6.42 11.65 7.11
N MET A 117 7.18 11.36 6.06
CA MET A 117 6.64 10.79 4.84
C MET A 117 6.25 9.32 5.03
N VAL A 118 5.11 8.93 4.50
CA VAL A 118 4.65 7.54 4.41
C VAL A 118 4.26 7.25 2.96
N GLY A 119 4.67 6.09 2.47
CA GLY A 119 4.40 5.68 1.10
C GLY A 119 3.01 5.07 0.92
N MET A 120 2.52 5.09 -0.33
CA MET A 120 1.24 4.50 -0.72
C MET A 120 1.42 3.41 -1.78
N LYS A 121 0.69 2.28 -1.61
CA LYS A 121 0.67 1.20 -2.62
C LYS A 121 -0.77 0.76 -2.91
N PRO A 122 -1.46 1.35 -3.90
CA PRO A 122 -2.71 0.79 -4.40
C PRO A 122 -2.42 -0.56 -5.07
N ALA A 123 -3.16 -1.59 -4.69
CA ALA A 123 -2.93 -2.97 -5.13
C ALA A 123 -4.22 -3.67 -5.50
N GLY A 124 -4.20 -4.40 -6.61
CA GLY A 124 -5.31 -5.18 -7.16
C GLY A 124 -6.26 -4.37 -8.05
N GLY A 125 -6.57 -4.92 -9.22
CA GLY A 125 -7.52 -4.33 -10.17
C GLY A 125 -6.93 -3.30 -11.15
N ILE A 126 -5.69 -2.86 -10.97
CA ILE A 126 -5.02 -1.88 -11.85
C ILE A 126 -4.34 -2.65 -12.98
N ARG A 127 -4.85 -2.49 -14.22
CA ARG A 127 -4.43 -3.33 -15.35
C ARG A 127 -3.90 -2.57 -16.55
N THR A 128 -4.24 -1.27 -16.69
CA THR A 128 -3.92 -0.48 -17.86
C THR A 128 -3.10 0.77 -17.52
N ALA A 129 -2.28 1.21 -18.46
CA ALA A 129 -1.52 2.46 -18.36
C ALA A 129 -2.44 3.66 -18.05
N LYS A 130 -3.62 3.72 -18.69
CA LYS A 130 -4.62 4.77 -18.45
C LYS A 130 -5.07 4.79 -16.98
N GLN A 131 -5.38 3.63 -16.39
CA GLN A 131 -5.72 3.54 -14.98
C GLN A 131 -4.56 4.03 -14.09
N ALA A 132 -3.33 3.58 -14.39
CA ALA A 132 -2.16 4.00 -13.62
C ALA A 132 -1.97 5.53 -13.65
N ILE A 133 -2.13 6.17 -14.82
CA ILE A 133 -2.05 7.64 -14.94
C ILE A 133 -3.09 8.33 -14.04
N HIS A 134 -4.32 7.84 -13.96
CA HIS A 134 -5.32 8.43 -13.06
C HIS A 134 -4.88 8.38 -11.59
N TYR A 135 -4.26 7.28 -11.14
CA TYR A 135 -3.68 7.20 -9.79
C TYR A 135 -2.51 8.17 -9.60
N LEU A 136 -1.62 8.30 -10.60
CA LEU A 136 -0.51 9.25 -10.52
C LEU A 136 -1.00 10.70 -10.46
N CYS A 137 -2.01 11.06 -11.25
CA CYS A 137 -2.64 12.39 -11.15
C CYS A 137 -3.22 12.61 -9.75
N MET A 138 -3.92 11.63 -9.19
CA MET A 138 -4.48 11.73 -7.84
C MET A 138 -3.38 11.92 -6.79
N VAL A 139 -2.27 11.19 -6.88
CA VAL A 139 -1.11 11.37 -5.98
C VAL A 139 -0.56 12.77 -6.09
N ASN A 140 -0.32 13.25 -7.31
CA ASN A 140 0.20 14.59 -7.56
C ASN A 140 -0.69 15.69 -6.97
N GLU A 141 -2.01 15.58 -7.18
CA GLU A 141 -2.99 16.56 -6.70
C GLU A 141 -3.17 16.53 -5.17
N THR A 142 -2.93 15.38 -4.53
CA THR A 142 -3.16 15.23 -3.09
C THR A 142 -1.88 15.41 -2.27
N LEU A 143 -0.75 14.88 -2.74
CA LEU A 143 0.50 14.82 -1.97
C LEU A 143 1.66 15.61 -2.60
N GLY A 144 1.54 16.03 -3.88
CA GLY A 144 2.61 16.67 -4.60
C GLY A 144 3.55 15.71 -5.33
N THR A 145 4.51 16.32 -6.05
CA THR A 145 5.46 15.59 -6.91
C THR A 145 6.47 14.75 -6.14
N GLU A 146 6.72 15.10 -4.89
CA GLU A 146 7.67 14.40 -4.01
C GLU A 146 7.29 12.93 -3.79
N TRP A 147 5.99 12.61 -3.84
CA TRP A 147 5.50 11.23 -3.76
C TRP A 147 5.55 10.45 -5.07
N LEU A 148 5.81 11.11 -6.22
CA LEU A 148 5.85 10.46 -7.53
C LEU A 148 7.18 9.72 -7.81
N THR A 149 7.74 9.10 -6.80
CA THR A 149 8.95 8.27 -6.89
C THR A 149 8.69 6.84 -6.42
N PRO A 150 9.48 5.85 -6.83
CA PRO A 150 9.34 4.48 -6.33
C PRO A 150 9.54 4.33 -4.82
N ASP A 151 10.18 5.31 -4.19
CA ASP A 151 10.39 5.31 -2.75
C ASP A 151 9.11 5.59 -1.97
N TRP A 152 8.13 6.30 -2.59
CA TRP A 152 6.91 6.70 -1.90
C TRP A 152 5.62 6.25 -2.56
N PHE A 153 5.65 5.88 -3.85
CA PHE A 153 4.45 5.41 -4.55
C PHE A 153 4.74 4.22 -5.44
N ARG A 154 3.95 3.16 -5.30
CA ARG A 154 4.08 1.93 -6.09
C ARG A 154 2.73 1.33 -6.43
N PHE A 155 2.66 0.66 -7.57
CA PHE A 155 1.50 -0.14 -7.96
C PHE A 155 1.68 -1.60 -7.54
N GLY A 156 0.65 -2.19 -6.93
CA GLY A 156 0.54 -3.63 -6.76
C GLY A 156 -0.27 -4.25 -7.89
N ALA A 157 0.40 -4.59 -9.00
CA ALA A 157 -0.25 -5.06 -10.21
C ALA A 157 0.56 -6.17 -10.90
N SER A 158 -0.13 -7.17 -11.49
CA SER A 158 0.50 -8.29 -12.18
C SER A 158 0.56 -8.08 -13.71
N VAL A 159 -0.43 -7.42 -14.31
CA VAL A 159 -0.56 -7.28 -15.78
C VAL A 159 -0.28 -5.88 -16.30
N LEU A 160 -0.19 -4.89 -15.44
CA LEU A 160 0.03 -3.49 -15.81
C LEU A 160 1.32 -3.29 -16.63
N LEU A 161 2.39 -4.00 -16.28
CA LEU A 161 3.66 -3.89 -16.98
C LEU A 161 3.52 -4.27 -18.47
N ASN A 162 2.78 -5.32 -18.76
CA ASN A 162 2.55 -5.75 -20.13
C ASN A 162 1.76 -4.69 -20.94
N ASP A 163 0.77 -4.06 -20.33
CA ASP A 163 0.04 -2.96 -20.98
C ASP A 163 0.95 -1.75 -21.22
N LEU A 164 1.77 -1.36 -20.23
CA LEU A 164 2.75 -0.28 -20.38
C LEU A 164 3.72 -0.54 -21.53
N LEU A 165 4.30 -1.74 -21.59
CA LEU A 165 5.21 -2.13 -22.69
C LEU A 165 4.53 -2.07 -24.05
N ARG A 166 3.25 -2.50 -24.15
CA ARG A 166 2.46 -2.38 -25.37
C ARG A 166 2.23 -0.94 -25.79
N GLN A 167 1.92 -0.05 -24.85
CA GLN A 167 1.72 1.37 -25.13
C GLN A 167 3.03 2.05 -25.59
N ILE A 168 4.15 1.76 -24.92
CA ILE A 168 5.47 2.27 -25.31
C ILE A 168 5.84 1.76 -26.70
N PHE A 169 5.68 0.47 -26.97
CA PHE A 169 5.98 -0.12 -28.28
C PHE A 169 5.14 0.55 -29.39
N LYS A 170 3.83 0.73 -29.16
CA LYS A 170 2.96 1.43 -30.10
C LYS A 170 3.42 2.86 -30.37
N GLN A 171 3.83 3.58 -29.32
CA GLN A 171 4.29 4.96 -29.47
C GLN A 171 5.57 5.07 -30.31
N VAL A 172 6.47 4.11 -30.16
CA VAL A 172 7.75 4.08 -30.89
C VAL A 172 7.60 3.57 -32.33
N THR A 173 6.72 2.56 -32.53
CA THR A 173 6.63 1.85 -33.84
C THR A 173 5.38 2.17 -34.65
N GLY A 174 4.40 2.88 -34.06
CA GLY A 174 3.08 3.12 -34.65
C GLY A 174 2.15 1.91 -34.66
N ARG A 175 2.56 0.76 -34.13
CA ARG A 175 1.79 -0.51 -34.16
C ARG A 175 1.72 -1.13 -32.78
N TYR A 176 0.60 -1.84 -32.47
CA TYR A 176 0.53 -2.67 -31.29
C TYR A 176 1.35 -3.96 -31.49
N PHE A 177 2.02 -4.40 -30.42
CA PHE A 177 2.59 -5.72 -30.35
C PHE A 177 1.45 -6.74 -30.12
N TYR A 178 1.29 -7.67 -31.04
CA TYR A 178 0.38 -8.80 -30.90
C TYR A 178 1.18 -10.02 -30.45
N ASP A 179 0.95 -10.49 -29.22
CA ASP A 179 1.33 -11.86 -28.85
C ASP A 179 0.49 -12.84 -29.69
N LYS A 180 1.18 -13.76 -30.40
CA LYS A 180 0.53 -14.89 -31.06
C LYS A 180 0.21 -15.97 -30.03
#